data_e869bf2e0404cb60ffd4d31363de19b9
#
_entry.id   e869bf2e0404cb60ffd4d31363de19b9
#
_cell.length_a   1.000
_cell.length_b   1.000
_cell.length_c   1.000
_cell.angle_alpha   90.00
_cell.angle_beta   90.00
_cell.angle_gamma   90.00
#
_symmetry.space_group_name_H-M   'P 1'
#
loop_
_entity.id
_entity.type
_entity.pdbx_description
1 polymer ?
#
loop_
_entity_poly.entity_id
_entity_poly.type
_entity_poly.pdbx_seq_one_letter_code
_entity_poly.pdbx_strand_id
1 'polypeptide(L)'
;MINEKIEGGFLKKIKSFTPIRLVVLSFVLLMLLGGLLLKLPFSSADGVSKPFIDCLFTATSATCVTGLSICDTFTGWSYFGQAVILVLIQCGGLGLLTFASAFTLIARKKLGLRDLQIVKEYTSGSITDIPKLIKIIMLMTFSCEIVGAILLSFAFIPKFGLLGIWISIFTAISSFCNAGFDLFGFIEPGKGMILFANDIYVSVIVMLLIVVGGIGFL
;
A
#
# COMPACT_ATOMS: atom_id res chain seq x y z
N MET A 1 -12.52 37.72 -5.48
CA MET A 1 -13.12 37.94 -4.13
C MET A 1 -13.99 36.79 -3.62
N ILE A 2 -14.82 36.12 -4.42
CA ILE A 2 -15.67 35.00 -3.94
C ILE A 2 -14.84 33.70 -3.73
N ASN A 3 -13.89 33.38 -4.63
CA ASN A 3 -13.04 32.19 -4.53
C ASN A 3 -12.07 32.25 -3.33
N GLU A 4 -11.51 33.40 -2.99
CA GLU A 4 -10.60 33.54 -1.83
C GLU A 4 -11.31 33.36 -0.48
N LYS A 5 -12.60 33.70 -0.38
CA LYS A 5 -13.41 33.49 0.83
C LYS A 5 -13.76 32.00 1.03
N ILE A 6 -13.96 31.26 -0.05
CA ILE A 6 -14.27 29.81 0.02
C ILE A 6 -13.02 29.02 0.40
N GLU A 7 -11.86 29.32 -0.20
CA GLU A 7 -10.59 28.68 0.16
C GLU A 7 -10.15 29.02 1.60
N GLY A 8 -10.31 30.27 2.02
CA GLY A 8 -9.98 30.69 3.40
C GLY A 8 -10.88 30.03 4.45
N GLY A 9 -12.15 29.78 4.15
CA GLY A 9 -13.12 29.12 5.04
C GLY A 9 -12.83 27.62 5.19
N PHE A 10 -12.52 26.94 4.10
CA PHE A 10 -12.21 25.51 4.07
C PHE A 10 -10.88 25.22 4.77
N LEU A 11 -9.84 26.00 4.46
CA LEU A 11 -8.52 25.91 5.11
C LEU A 11 -8.58 26.23 6.61
N LYS A 12 -9.45 27.17 7.03
CA LYS A 12 -9.64 27.52 8.43
C LYS A 12 -10.35 26.39 9.20
N LYS A 13 -11.28 25.68 8.57
CA LYS A 13 -12.00 24.55 9.13
C LYS A 13 -11.10 23.32 9.29
N ILE A 14 -10.18 23.07 8.34
CA ILE A 14 -9.15 22.01 8.44
C ILE A 14 -8.15 22.32 9.56
N LYS A 15 -7.89 23.60 9.84
CA LYS A 15 -7.00 24.03 10.94
C LYS A 15 -7.52 23.72 12.35
N SER A 16 -8.80 23.37 12.50
CA SER A 16 -9.41 23.04 13.81
C SER A 16 -9.43 21.54 14.11
N PHE A 17 -9.02 20.66 13.18
CA PHE A 17 -9.01 19.21 13.43
C PHE A 17 -7.78 18.80 14.22
N THR A 18 -7.97 17.91 15.19
CA THR A 18 -6.85 17.28 15.90
C THR A 18 -6.05 16.40 14.92
N PRO A 19 -4.72 16.20 15.13
CA PRO A 19 -3.88 15.38 14.28
C PRO A 19 -4.49 13.99 14.01
N ILE A 20 -5.01 13.33 15.03
CA ILE A 20 -5.66 12.01 14.94
C ILE A 20 -6.84 12.00 13.96
N ARG A 21 -7.71 13.04 14.00
CA ARG A 21 -8.85 13.15 13.08
C ARG A 21 -8.41 13.30 11.62
N LEU A 22 -7.29 13.99 11.38
CA LEU A 22 -6.73 14.12 10.03
C LEU A 22 -6.24 12.77 9.49
N VAL A 23 -5.59 11.96 10.34
CA VAL A 23 -5.15 10.61 9.97
C VAL A 23 -6.35 9.76 9.59
N VAL A 24 -7.35 9.66 10.47
CA VAL A 24 -8.56 8.87 10.21
C VAL A 24 -9.26 9.32 8.93
N LEU A 25 -9.41 10.64 8.74
CA LEU A 25 -10.05 11.19 7.53
C LEU A 25 -9.27 10.85 6.27
N SER A 26 -7.93 10.91 6.31
CA SER A 26 -7.09 10.57 5.16
C SER A 26 -7.15 9.07 4.81
N PHE A 27 -7.22 8.17 5.80
CA PHE A 27 -7.45 6.75 5.55
C PHE A 27 -8.83 6.49 4.92
N VAL A 28 -9.90 7.11 5.45
CA VAL A 28 -11.24 7.01 4.87
C VAL A 28 -11.27 7.52 3.44
N LEU A 29 -10.62 8.65 3.17
CA LEU A 29 -10.52 9.20 1.82
C LEU A 29 -9.76 8.27 0.87
N LEU A 30 -8.65 7.67 1.33
CA LEU A 30 -7.88 6.71 0.53
C LEU A 30 -8.70 5.47 0.18
N MET A 31 -9.46 4.91 1.15
CA MET A 31 -10.34 3.77 0.93
C MET A 31 -11.45 4.10 -0.09
N LEU A 32 -12.08 5.27 0.03
CA LEU A 32 -13.11 5.71 -0.90
C LEU A 32 -12.54 5.93 -2.31
N LEU A 33 -11.40 6.59 -2.45
CA LEU A 33 -10.72 6.79 -3.74
C LEU A 33 -10.29 5.44 -4.35
N GLY A 34 -9.72 4.55 -3.55
CA GLY A 34 -9.37 3.20 -3.98
C GLY A 34 -10.59 2.41 -4.46
N GLY A 35 -11.69 2.44 -3.71
CA GLY A 35 -12.95 1.81 -4.08
C GLY A 35 -13.55 2.37 -5.38
N LEU A 36 -13.45 3.69 -5.59
CA LEU A 36 -13.87 4.33 -6.85
C LEU A 36 -12.99 3.92 -8.04
N LEU A 37 -11.67 3.85 -7.85
CA LEU A 37 -10.74 3.38 -8.88
C LEU A 37 -10.99 1.91 -9.23
N LEU A 38 -11.20 1.05 -8.24
CA LEU A 38 -11.51 -0.36 -8.46
C LEU A 38 -12.89 -0.59 -9.10
N LYS A 39 -13.83 0.35 -8.94
CA LYS A 39 -15.15 0.30 -9.61
C LYS A 39 -15.08 0.54 -11.12
N LEU A 40 -14.01 1.11 -11.63
CA LEU A 40 -13.89 1.38 -13.06
C LEU A 40 -13.90 0.05 -13.85
N PRO A 41 -14.59 -0.02 -15.01
CA PRO A 41 -14.70 -1.26 -15.78
C PRO A 41 -13.35 -1.89 -16.13
N PHE A 42 -12.36 -1.06 -16.46
CA PHE A 42 -11.01 -1.53 -16.81
C PHE A 42 -10.18 -2.01 -15.60
N SER A 43 -10.67 -1.82 -14.38
CA SER A 43 -10.04 -2.39 -13.17
C SER A 43 -10.39 -3.85 -12.97
N SER A 44 -11.50 -4.32 -13.53
CA SER A 44 -11.95 -5.71 -13.46
C SER A 44 -11.34 -6.54 -14.59
N ALA A 45 -11.07 -7.81 -14.34
CA ALA A 45 -10.47 -8.71 -15.34
C ALA A 45 -11.43 -9.02 -16.50
N ASP A 46 -12.73 -9.04 -16.23
CA ASP A 46 -13.80 -9.28 -17.20
C ASP A 46 -14.28 -8.01 -17.92
N GLY A 47 -13.71 -6.84 -17.58
CA GLY A 47 -14.10 -5.53 -18.13
C GLY A 47 -15.48 -5.04 -17.65
N VAL A 48 -16.11 -5.74 -16.71
CA VAL A 48 -17.41 -5.36 -16.13
C VAL A 48 -17.21 -4.69 -14.78
N SER A 49 -17.87 -3.54 -14.57
CA SER A 49 -17.81 -2.83 -13.29
C SER A 49 -18.42 -3.69 -12.18
N LYS A 50 -17.63 -3.95 -11.13
CA LYS A 50 -18.09 -4.67 -9.93
C LYS A 50 -18.98 -3.78 -9.04
N PRO A 51 -19.83 -4.36 -8.18
CA PRO A 51 -20.58 -3.62 -7.17
C PRO A 51 -19.64 -2.74 -6.33
N PHE A 52 -20.07 -1.50 -6.05
CA PHE A 52 -19.23 -0.55 -5.31
C PHE A 52 -18.83 -1.06 -3.92
N ILE A 53 -19.71 -1.80 -3.25
CA ILE A 53 -19.44 -2.37 -1.93
C ILE A 53 -18.27 -3.36 -1.98
N ASP A 54 -18.17 -4.16 -3.04
CA ASP A 54 -17.09 -5.13 -3.24
C ASP A 54 -15.75 -4.42 -3.50
N CYS A 55 -15.78 -3.37 -4.32
CA CYS A 55 -14.63 -2.53 -4.59
C CYS A 55 -14.17 -1.80 -3.32
N LEU A 56 -15.11 -1.28 -2.53
CA LEU A 56 -14.82 -0.59 -1.27
C LEU A 56 -14.27 -1.56 -0.22
N PHE A 57 -14.83 -2.78 -0.14
CA PHE A 57 -14.31 -3.82 0.75
C PHE A 57 -12.86 -4.16 0.40
N THR A 58 -12.57 -4.42 -0.89
CA THR A 58 -11.21 -4.73 -1.35
C THR A 58 -10.25 -3.57 -1.10
N ALA A 59 -10.66 -2.33 -1.38
CA ALA A 59 -9.86 -1.14 -1.11
C ALA A 59 -9.58 -0.95 0.40
N THR A 60 -10.58 -1.20 1.25
CA THR A 60 -10.45 -1.15 2.70
C THR A 60 -9.49 -2.22 3.19
N SER A 61 -9.65 -3.47 2.71
CA SER A 61 -8.79 -4.58 3.05
C SER A 61 -7.33 -4.32 2.65
N ALA A 62 -7.10 -3.81 1.45
CA ALA A 62 -5.76 -3.45 0.96
C ALA A 62 -5.14 -2.31 1.80
N THR A 63 -5.91 -1.25 2.07
CA THR A 63 -5.43 -0.09 2.85
C THR A 63 -5.18 -0.42 4.33
N CYS A 64 -6.01 -1.27 4.92
CA CYS A 64 -5.85 -1.74 6.30
C CYS A 64 -4.92 -2.95 6.41
N VAL A 65 -4.40 -3.44 5.30
CA VAL A 65 -3.43 -4.56 5.24
C VAL A 65 -4.01 -5.81 5.91
N THR A 66 -5.30 -6.13 5.65
CA THR A 66 -6.00 -7.26 6.30
C THR A 66 -5.96 -8.56 5.50
N GLY A 67 -5.73 -8.48 4.17
CA GLY A 67 -5.64 -9.66 3.30
C GLY A 67 -6.96 -10.34 2.96
N LEU A 68 -8.07 -9.75 3.33
CA LEU A 68 -9.38 -10.28 2.99
C LEU A 68 -9.77 -9.85 1.57
N SER A 69 -10.20 -10.79 0.74
CA SER A 69 -10.67 -10.49 -0.61
C SER A 69 -12.02 -11.18 -0.88
N ILE A 70 -12.86 -10.53 -1.67
CA ILE A 70 -14.18 -11.05 -2.09
C ILE A 70 -14.02 -11.99 -3.27
N CYS A 71 -13.02 -11.75 -4.11
CA CYS A 71 -12.66 -12.57 -5.25
C CYS A 71 -11.15 -12.72 -5.31
N ASP A 72 -10.69 -13.75 -6.02
CA ASP A 72 -9.27 -13.93 -6.26
C ASP A 72 -8.66 -12.69 -6.93
N THR A 73 -7.45 -12.29 -6.48
CA THR A 73 -6.85 -11.03 -6.92
C THR A 73 -6.39 -11.10 -8.38
N PHE A 74 -5.91 -12.26 -8.83
CA PHE A 74 -5.45 -12.39 -10.21
C PHE A 74 -6.60 -12.48 -11.20
N THR A 75 -7.58 -13.37 -10.93
CA THR A 75 -8.70 -13.64 -11.84
C THR A 75 -9.80 -12.59 -11.77
N GLY A 76 -9.94 -11.91 -10.64
CA GLY A 76 -10.98 -10.90 -10.42
C GLY A 76 -10.58 -9.48 -10.85
N TRP A 77 -9.29 -9.15 -10.88
CA TRP A 77 -8.81 -7.80 -11.18
C TRP A 77 -7.83 -7.79 -12.34
N SER A 78 -7.97 -6.81 -13.23
CA SER A 78 -7.01 -6.55 -14.30
C SER A 78 -5.65 -6.11 -13.73
N TYR A 79 -4.62 -6.04 -14.55
CA TYR A 79 -3.32 -5.50 -14.14
C TYR A 79 -3.43 -4.09 -13.55
N PHE A 80 -4.35 -3.26 -14.06
CA PHE A 80 -4.62 -1.95 -13.48
C PHE A 80 -5.26 -2.07 -12.09
N GLY A 81 -6.27 -2.92 -11.91
CA GLY A 81 -6.89 -3.17 -10.61
C GLY A 81 -5.88 -3.72 -9.59
N GLN A 82 -5.04 -4.67 -10.01
CA GLN A 82 -3.94 -5.21 -9.20
C GLN A 82 -2.93 -4.13 -8.80
N ALA A 83 -2.57 -3.22 -9.72
CA ALA A 83 -1.69 -2.09 -9.42
C ALA A 83 -2.32 -1.11 -8.42
N VAL A 84 -3.63 -0.83 -8.54
CA VAL A 84 -4.36 -0.02 -7.55
C VAL A 84 -4.32 -0.69 -6.18
N ILE A 85 -4.60 -1.99 -6.08
CA ILE A 85 -4.51 -2.76 -4.83
C ILE A 85 -3.09 -2.66 -4.24
N LEU A 86 -2.06 -2.83 -5.07
CA LEU A 86 -0.67 -2.74 -4.64
C LEU A 86 -0.31 -1.36 -4.06
N VAL A 87 -0.76 -0.28 -4.69
CA VAL A 87 -0.56 1.09 -4.19
C VAL A 87 -1.29 1.30 -2.86
N LEU A 88 -2.51 0.76 -2.71
CA LEU A 88 -3.27 0.83 -1.45
C LEU A 88 -2.56 0.07 -0.33
N ILE A 89 -2.03 -1.13 -0.62
CA ILE A 89 -1.21 -1.90 0.31
C ILE A 89 0.02 -1.10 0.75
N GLN A 90 0.73 -0.49 -0.20
CA GLN A 90 1.93 0.30 0.09
C GLN A 90 1.62 1.52 0.96
N CYS A 91 0.54 2.24 0.64
CA CYS A 91 0.08 3.37 1.46
C CYS A 91 -0.33 2.94 2.87
N GLY A 92 -0.98 1.80 3.00
CA GLY A 92 -1.42 1.25 4.28
C GLY A 92 -0.25 0.72 5.12
N GLY A 93 0.60 -0.11 4.53
CA GLY A 93 1.73 -0.77 5.20
C GLY A 93 2.80 0.20 5.71
N LEU A 94 3.11 1.25 4.93
CA LEU A 94 4.01 2.32 5.38
C LEU A 94 3.37 3.28 6.39
N GLY A 95 2.06 3.24 6.52
CA GLY A 95 1.28 4.27 7.19
C GLY A 95 1.13 5.51 6.30
N LEU A 96 -0.11 5.95 6.13
CA LEU A 96 -0.46 7.04 5.21
C LEU A 96 0.32 8.33 5.48
N LEU A 97 0.60 8.64 6.74
CA LEU A 97 1.36 9.84 7.12
C LEU A 97 2.82 9.78 6.65
N THR A 98 3.47 8.62 6.82
CA THR A 98 4.83 8.42 6.34
C THR A 98 4.88 8.55 4.83
N PHE A 99 3.93 7.94 4.13
CA PHE A 99 3.82 8.01 2.67
C PHE A 99 3.56 9.43 2.17
N ALA A 100 2.59 10.14 2.76
CA ALA A 100 2.27 11.53 2.40
C ALA A 100 3.43 12.50 2.68
N SER A 101 4.12 12.32 3.81
CA SER A 101 5.28 13.11 4.18
C SER A 101 6.47 12.84 3.26
N ALA A 102 6.69 11.58 2.87
CA ALA A 102 7.71 11.20 1.91
C ALA A 102 7.43 11.83 0.52
N PHE A 103 6.19 11.80 0.05
CA PHE A 103 5.80 12.44 -1.20
C PHE A 103 6.04 13.96 -1.17
N THR A 104 5.75 14.61 -0.06
CA THR A 104 6.01 16.04 0.15
C THR A 104 7.52 16.37 0.10
N LEU A 105 8.35 15.50 0.68
CA LEU A 105 9.82 15.62 0.62
C LEU A 105 10.35 15.45 -0.80
N ILE A 106 9.87 14.43 -1.55
CA ILE A 106 10.25 14.17 -2.94
C ILE A 106 9.86 15.36 -3.84
N ALA A 107 8.67 15.93 -3.62
CA ALA A 107 8.20 17.11 -4.35
C ALA A 107 8.96 18.41 -3.98
N ARG A 108 10.00 18.34 -3.16
CA ARG A 108 10.80 19.48 -2.66
C ARG A 108 9.97 20.60 -2.00
N LYS A 109 8.76 20.30 -1.56
CA LYS A 109 7.96 21.22 -0.75
C LYS A 109 8.43 21.16 0.69
N LYS A 110 8.58 22.32 1.34
CA LYS A 110 8.89 22.37 2.79
C LYS A 110 7.71 21.75 3.55
N LEU A 111 7.98 20.77 4.39
CA LEU A 111 7.00 20.24 5.32
C LEU A 111 6.48 21.36 6.21
N GLY A 112 5.17 21.54 6.28
CA GLY A 112 4.58 22.52 7.18
C GLY A 112 4.82 22.14 8.64
N LEU A 113 4.89 23.14 9.54
CA LEU A 113 5.05 22.90 10.99
C LEU A 113 3.99 21.91 11.53
N ARG A 114 2.85 21.87 10.91
CA ARG A 114 1.74 21.00 11.29
C ARG A 114 1.96 19.54 10.88
N ASP A 115 2.52 19.30 9.70
CA ASP A 115 2.87 17.96 9.23
C ASP A 115 3.96 17.37 10.12
N LEU A 116 4.92 18.23 10.52
CA LEU A 116 5.97 17.89 11.47
C LEU A 116 5.42 17.56 12.88
N GLN A 117 4.38 18.28 13.34
CA GLN A 117 3.74 18.00 14.63
C GLN A 117 2.99 16.66 14.63
N ILE A 118 2.31 16.34 13.52
CA ILE A 118 1.60 15.06 13.37
C ILE A 118 2.59 13.89 13.43
N VAL A 119 3.70 13.97 12.70
CA VAL A 119 4.73 12.92 12.71
C VAL A 119 5.42 12.82 14.07
N LYS A 120 5.61 13.94 14.78
CA LYS A 120 6.20 13.97 16.12
C LYS A 120 5.37 13.23 17.16
N GLU A 121 4.04 13.26 17.08
CA GLU A 121 3.16 12.52 18.00
C GLU A 121 3.34 11.00 17.88
N TYR A 122 3.80 10.52 16.70
CA TYR A 122 4.05 9.10 16.45
C TYR A 122 5.52 8.71 16.61
N THR A 123 6.43 9.70 16.81
CA THR A 123 7.88 9.44 16.86
C THR A 123 8.49 10.24 18.00
N SER A 124 9.20 9.58 18.90
CA SER A 124 9.83 10.19 20.09
C SER A 124 11.02 11.11 19.79
N GLY A 125 11.24 11.51 18.52
CA GLY A 125 12.40 12.25 18.05
C GLY A 125 12.25 13.77 18.00
N SER A 126 13.37 14.48 17.73
CA SER A 126 13.38 15.91 17.48
C SER A 126 12.72 16.25 16.13
N ILE A 127 11.99 17.36 16.04
CA ILE A 127 11.28 17.81 14.82
C ILE A 127 12.24 17.94 13.62
N THR A 128 13.49 18.27 13.86
CA THR A 128 14.54 18.42 12.82
C THR A 128 14.94 17.10 12.17
N ASP A 129 14.75 15.98 12.84
CA ASP A 129 15.17 14.65 12.36
C ASP A 129 14.07 13.90 11.59
N ILE A 130 12.82 14.36 11.67
CA ILE A 130 11.67 13.72 11.03
C ILE A 130 11.86 13.53 9.51
N PRO A 131 12.29 14.53 8.71
CA PRO A 131 12.50 14.35 7.28
C PRO A 131 13.56 13.29 6.95
N LYS A 132 14.61 13.22 7.77
CA LYS A 132 15.68 12.23 7.65
C LYS A 132 15.17 10.83 7.96
N LEU A 133 14.37 10.70 9.02
CA LEU A 133 13.75 9.44 9.41
C LEU A 133 12.83 8.91 8.30
N ILE A 134 11.94 9.74 7.77
CA ILE A 134 11.03 9.35 6.67
C ILE A 134 11.84 8.87 5.46
N LYS A 135 12.93 9.58 5.10
CA LYS A 135 13.78 9.17 3.99
C LYS A 135 14.43 7.80 4.23
N ILE A 136 14.88 7.54 5.46
CA ILE A 136 15.47 6.26 5.84
C ILE A 136 14.42 5.15 5.75
N ILE A 137 13.23 5.36 6.30
CA ILE A 137 12.11 4.40 6.23
C ILE A 137 11.80 4.05 4.77
N MET A 138 11.60 5.05 3.91
CA MET A 138 11.31 4.84 2.49
C MET A 138 12.43 4.07 1.79
N LEU A 139 13.69 4.46 2.04
CA LEU A 139 14.83 3.80 1.43
C LEU A 139 14.93 2.32 1.85
N MET A 140 14.76 2.02 3.14
CA MET A 140 14.78 0.66 3.66
C MET A 140 13.63 -0.18 3.10
N THR A 141 12.40 0.34 3.10
CA THR A 141 11.23 -0.33 2.55
C THR A 141 11.46 -0.73 1.10
N PHE A 142 11.72 0.25 0.22
CA PHE A 142 11.91 -0.04 -1.20
C PHE A 142 13.14 -0.93 -1.46
N SER A 143 14.21 -0.81 -0.67
CA SER A 143 15.37 -1.70 -0.80
C SER A 143 15.00 -3.15 -0.45
N CYS A 144 14.28 -3.37 0.64
CA CYS A 144 13.84 -4.71 1.03
C CYS A 144 12.85 -5.31 0.01
N GLU A 145 11.91 -4.52 -0.48
CA GLU A 145 10.94 -4.94 -1.49
C GLU A 145 11.62 -5.28 -2.82
N ILE A 146 12.57 -4.48 -3.29
CA ILE A 146 13.34 -4.74 -4.52
C ILE A 146 14.17 -6.00 -4.36
N VAL A 147 14.90 -6.16 -3.26
CA VAL A 147 15.70 -7.36 -3.00
C VAL A 147 14.80 -8.59 -2.92
N GLY A 148 13.68 -8.50 -2.21
CA GLY A 148 12.69 -9.57 -2.13
C GLY A 148 12.11 -9.94 -3.51
N ALA A 149 11.74 -8.95 -4.32
CA ALA A 149 11.23 -9.17 -5.67
C ALA A 149 12.28 -9.84 -6.58
N ILE A 150 13.55 -9.43 -6.49
CA ILE A 150 14.66 -10.04 -7.25
C ILE A 150 14.83 -11.51 -6.81
N LEU A 151 14.88 -11.79 -5.51
CA LEU A 151 15.02 -13.14 -5.01
C LEU A 151 13.85 -14.03 -5.42
N LEU A 152 12.59 -13.55 -5.30
CA LEU A 152 11.40 -14.29 -5.73
C LEU A 152 11.36 -14.50 -7.24
N SER A 153 11.92 -13.59 -8.03
CA SER A 153 11.97 -13.72 -9.49
C SER A 153 12.77 -14.93 -9.96
N PHE A 154 13.81 -15.34 -9.24
CA PHE A 154 14.55 -16.58 -9.54
C PHE A 154 13.70 -17.84 -9.38
N ALA A 155 12.68 -17.82 -8.51
CA ALA A 155 11.75 -18.93 -8.35
C ALA A 155 10.55 -18.86 -9.33
N PHE A 156 10.02 -17.66 -9.59
CA PHE A 156 8.77 -17.50 -10.33
C PHE A 156 8.96 -17.32 -11.84
N ILE A 157 10.06 -16.70 -12.31
CA ILE A 157 10.32 -16.57 -13.75
C ILE A 157 10.47 -17.93 -14.45
N PRO A 158 11.23 -18.90 -13.91
CA PRO A 158 11.33 -20.22 -14.54
C PRO A 158 10.00 -20.97 -14.61
N LYS A 159 9.07 -20.70 -13.67
CA LYS A 159 7.75 -21.36 -13.58
C LYS A 159 6.69 -20.66 -14.45
N PHE A 160 6.71 -19.32 -14.54
CA PHE A 160 5.63 -18.50 -15.10
C PHE A 160 6.07 -17.53 -16.19
N GLY A 161 7.34 -17.58 -16.61
CA GLY A 161 7.89 -16.66 -17.64
C GLY A 161 7.82 -15.19 -17.20
N LEU A 162 7.46 -14.29 -18.12
CA LEU A 162 7.38 -12.85 -17.85
C LEU A 162 6.36 -12.48 -16.79
N LEU A 163 5.28 -13.27 -16.64
CA LEU A 163 4.29 -13.08 -15.58
C LEU A 163 4.93 -13.25 -14.20
N GLY A 164 5.97 -14.09 -14.08
CA GLY A 164 6.71 -14.29 -12.84
C GLY A 164 7.35 -13.01 -12.29
N ILE A 165 7.70 -12.04 -13.15
CA ILE A 165 8.23 -10.73 -12.71
C ILE A 165 7.14 -9.96 -11.92
N TRP A 166 5.93 -9.87 -12.50
CA TRP A 166 4.81 -9.17 -11.86
C TRP A 166 4.42 -9.82 -10.54
N ILE A 167 4.32 -11.17 -10.54
CA ILE A 167 4.03 -11.95 -9.33
C ILE A 167 5.10 -11.71 -8.27
N SER A 168 6.39 -11.68 -8.63
CA SER A 168 7.50 -11.44 -7.69
C SER A 168 7.40 -10.06 -7.03
N ILE A 169 7.14 -9.01 -7.82
CA ILE A 169 6.98 -7.65 -7.31
C ILE A 169 5.78 -7.58 -6.37
N PHE A 170 4.63 -8.11 -6.80
CA PHE A 170 3.41 -8.09 -6.03
C PHE A 170 3.57 -8.85 -4.70
N THR A 171 4.14 -10.06 -4.76
CA THR A 171 4.35 -10.90 -3.58
C THR A 171 5.34 -10.27 -2.62
N ALA A 172 6.44 -9.64 -3.12
CA ALA A 172 7.42 -8.99 -2.26
C ALA A 172 6.80 -7.82 -1.47
N ILE A 173 6.05 -6.94 -2.13
CA ILE A 173 5.38 -5.80 -1.51
C ILE A 173 4.28 -6.29 -0.54
N SER A 174 3.44 -7.23 -0.97
CA SER A 174 2.38 -7.80 -0.14
C SER A 174 2.94 -8.46 1.13
N SER A 175 4.04 -9.21 1.01
CA SER A 175 4.69 -9.88 2.14
C SER A 175 5.37 -8.89 3.08
N PHE A 176 6.11 -7.92 2.55
CA PHE A 176 6.78 -6.89 3.36
C PHE A 176 5.77 -6.03 4.13
N CYS A 177 4.67 -5.63 3.48
CA CYS A 177 3.58 -4.89 4.12
C CYS A 177 2.69 -5.78 5.01
N ASN A 178 2.90 -7.10 5.06
CA ASN A 178 2.03 -8.06 5.77
C ASN A 178 0.57 -8.05 5.27
N ALA A 179 0.36 -7.81 3.97
CA ALA A 179 -0.97 -7.56 3.41
C ALA A 179 -1.78 -8.84 3.13
N GLY A 180 -1.13 -9.97 2.83
CA GLY A 180 -1.79 -11.24 2.57
C GLY A 180 -2.50 -11.37 1.22
N PHE A 181 -2.37 -10.39 0.32
CA PHE A 181 -2.84 -10.51 -1.06
C PHE A 181 -1.81 -11.25 -1.91
N ASP A 182 -2.28 -12.09 -2.83
CA ASP A 182 -1.45 -12.84 -3.77
C ASP A 182 -2.05 -12.87 -5.18
N LEU A 183 -1.26 -13.36 -6.15
CA LEU A 183 -1.66 -13.46 -7.55
C LEU A 183 -1.64 -14.91 -8.07
N PHE A 184 -1.78 -15.92 -7.20
CA PHE A 184 -1.67 -17.34 -7.61
C PHE A 184 -3.00 -18.01 -7.98
N GLY A 185 -4.10 -17.27 -7.97
CA GLY A 185 -5.42 -17.79 -8.29
C GLY A 185 -5.58 -18.34 -9.71
N PHE A 186 -4.67 -18.02 -10.63
CA PHE A 186 -4.66 -18.64 -11.96
C PHE A 186 -4.17 -20.10 -11.95
N ILE A 187 -3.45 -20.53 -10.92
CA ILE A 187 -3.03 -21.93 -10.73
C ILE A 187 -4.16 -22.70 -10.08
N GLU A 188 -4.59 -22.23 -8.92
CA GLU A 188 -5.68 -22.84 -8.17
C GLU A 188 -6.37 -21.76 -7.30
N PRO A 189 -7.61 -21.38 -7.67
CA PRO A 189 -8.34 -20.33 -6.97
C PRO A 189 -8.49 -20.62 -5.49
N GLY A 190 -8.17 -19.63 -4.65
CA GLY A 190 -8.32 -19.70 -3.20
C GLY A 190 -7.19 -20.38 -2.44
N LYS A 191 -6.21 -21.00 -3.09
CA LYS A 191 -5.04 -21.58 -2.40
C LYS A 191 -3.90 -20.62 -2.15
N GLY A 192 -3.74 -19.60 -2.98
CA GLY A 192 -2.73 -18.56 -2.77
C GLY A 192 -1.32 -19.09 -2.52
N MET A 193 -0.62 -18.50 -1.56
CA MET A 193 0.75 -18.90 -1.18
C MET A 193 0.87 -20.33 -0.63
N ILE A 194 -0.22 -21.00 -0.25
CA ILE A 194 -0.20 -22.39 0.22
C ILE A 194 0.37 -23.34 -0.86
N LEU A 195 0.22 -22.99 -2.13
CA LEU A 195 0.79 -23.74 -3.26
C LEU A 195 2.33 -23.85 -3.19
N PHE A 196 2.98 -22.94 -2.48
CA PHE A 196 4.44 -22.89 -2.32
C PHE A 196 4.89 -23.27 -0.90
N ALA A 197 4.01 -23.82 -0.05
CA ALA A 197 4.35 -24.21 1.33
C ALA A 197 5.50 -25.23 1.38
N ASN A 198 5.62 -26.09 0.38
CA ASN A 198 6.71 -27.09 0.27
C ASN A 198 7.96 -26.54 -0.45
N ASP A 199 7.91 -25.33 -1.01
CA ASP A 199 9.05 -24.68 -1.63
C ASP A 199 9.80 -23.87 -0.55
N ILE A 200 10.83 -24.48 0.01
CA ILE A 200 11.62 -23.91 1.11
C ILE A 200 12.20 -22.55 0.71
N TYR A 201 12.67 -22.40 -0.54
CA TYR A 201 13.26 -21.16 -1.01
C TYR A 201 12.25 -19.99 -0.99
N VAL A 202 11.07 -20.19 -1.58
CA VAL A 202 10.01 -19.19 -1.60
C VAL A 202 9.52 -18.90 -0.18
N SER A 203 9.27 -19.94 0.61
CA SER A 203 8.77 -19.80 1.99
C SER A 203 9.73 -19.00 2.88
N VAL A 204 11.04 -19.26 2.81
CA VAL A 204 12.04 -18.53 3.60
C VAL A 204 12.08 -17.04 3.20
N ILE A 205 12.08 -16.73 1.90
CA ILE A 205 12.11 -15.33 1.45
C ILE A 205 10.86 -14.58 1.92
N VAL A 206 9.69 -15.18 1.76
CA VAL A 206 8.41 -14.58 2.18
C VAL A 206 8.39 -14.38 3.70
N MET A 207 8.80 -15.38 4.49
CA MET A 207 8.89 -15.24 5.95
C MET A 207 9.85 -14.13 6.38
N LEU A 208 11.01 -14.01 5.73
CA LEU A 208 11.95 -12.93 6.03
C LEU A 208 11.36 -11.55 5.73
N LEU A 209 10.66 -11.40 4.59
CA LEU A 209 9.98 -10.14 4.25
C LEU A 209 8.91 -9.78 5.28
N ILE A 210 8.08 -10.75 5.68
CA ILE A 210 7.05 -10.58 6.72
C ILE A 210 7.67 -10.13 8.04
N VAL A 211 8.73 -10.81 8.49
CA VAL A 211 9.39 -10.48 9.76
C VAL A 211 10.04 -9.10 9.70
N VAL A 212 10.81 -8.80 8.65
CA VAL A 212 11.49 -7.52 8.50
C VAL A 212 10.48 -6.37 8.42
N GLY A 213 9.40 -6.53 7.64
CA GLY A 213 8.33 -5.54 7.55
C GLY A 213 7.55 -5.38 8.85
N GLY A 214 7.30 -6.49 9.57
CA GLY A 214 6.55 -6.49 10.82
C GLY A 214 7.29 -5.95 12.04
N ILE A 215 8.64 -6.02 12.08
CA ILE A 215 9.45 -5.44 13.16
C ILE A 215 9.31 -3.91 13.18
N GLY A 216 9.02 -3.30 12.03
CA GLY A 216 8.93 -1.84 11.92
C GLY A 216 10.30 -1.15 11.85
N PHE A 217 10.26 0.17 11.84
CA PHE A 217 11.43 1.02 11.59
C PHE A 217 11.89 1.79 12.85
N LEU A 218 11.41 1.41 14.04
CA LEU A 218 11.72 2.09 15.30
C LEU A 218 12.58 1.22 16.19
#